data_1132a35597a2dc975dee51adef3e7d82
#
_entry.id   1132a35597a2dc975dee51adef3e7d82
#
_cell.length_a   1.000
_cell.length_b   1.000
_cell.length_c   1.000
_cell.angle_alpha   90.00
_cell.angle_beta   90.00
_cell.angle_gamma   90.00
#
_symmetry.space_group_name_H-M   'P 1'
#
loop_
_entity.id
_entity.type
_entity.pdbx_description
1 polymer ?
#
loop_
_entity_poly.entity_id
_entity_poly.type
_entity_poly.pdbx_seq_one_letter_code
_entity_poly.pdbx_strand_id
1 'polypeptide(L)'
;MRDKIIIYGGSSLISKYLFFEFYKDDYEFIVFCRDKKKVTLHIENLKLDPSRFTIHNLSLEDIDENFKIIDNLNYKIKGIIWVAGAVGNPNEEMLNAELAKNNYYINLINPVLFIDYLIPKLSDGGFISVVTSVAGLRGRAKKLFYGSAKAGLINYLSGLRQFLHKRGIFVNTIIPGYISTERFNIKASKFLITSPSKTAKMIYQSIKNKKEIIYINFFWRIISFILNLIPEKIFKKFNF
;
A
#
# COMPACT_ATOMS: atom_id res chain seq x y z
N MET A 1 1.11 -8.93 26.44
CA MET A 1 0.08 -8.43 25.49
C MET A 1 0.73 -8.44 24.11
N ARG A 2 0.06 -8.97 23.08
CA ARG A 2 0.61 -9.03 21.73
C ARG A 2 0.70 -7.64 21.10
N ASP A 3 1.73 -7.42 20.29
CA ASP A 3 1.82 -6.21 19.45
C ASP A 3 0.72 -6.21 18.40
N LYS A 4 0.10 -5.05 18.18
CA LYS A 4 -1.01 -4.88 17.22
C LYS A 4 -0.54 -4.14 15.98
N ILE A 5 -0.96 -4.62 14.80
CA ILE A 5 -0.72 -3.93 13.53
C ILE A 5 -2.03 -3.66 12.81
N ILE A 6 -2.09 -2.51 12.14
CA ILE A 6 -3.20 -2.16 11.27
C ILE A 6 -2.84 -2.52 9.82
N ILE A 7 -3.76 -3.24 9.15
CA ILE A 7 -3.64 -3.52 7.72
C ILE A 7 -4.83 -2.92 6.98
N TYR A 8 -4.55 -1.95 6.13
CA TYR A 8 -5.54 -1.28 5.30
C TYR A 8 -5.56 -1.88 3.88
N GLY A 9 -6.75 -2.31 3.43
CA GLY A 9 -6.91 -3.09 2.20
C GLY A 9 -6.86 -4.60 2.42
N GLY A 10 -7.40 -5.06 3.55
CA GLY A 10 -7.35 -6.45 4.01
C GLY A 10 -7.87 -7.49 3.03
N SER A 11 -8.82 -7.13 2.14
CA SER A 11 -9.37 -8.05 1.13
C SER A 11 -8.45 -8.29 -0.08
N SER A 12 -7.25 -7.68 -0.13
CA SER A 12 -6.29 -7.93 -1.22
C SER A 12 -5.57 -9.28 -1.07
N LEU A 13 -5.10 -9.86 -2.18
CA LEU A 13 -4.27 -11.07 -2.14
C LEU A 13 -2.91 -10.82 -1.48
N ILE A 14 -2.38 -9.61 -1.53
CA ILE A 14 -1.16 -9.25 -0.80
C ILE A 14 -1.42 -9.33 0.70
N SER A 15 -2.54 -8.75 1.16
CA SER A 15 -2.92 -8.77 2.59
C SER A 15 -3.14 -10.19 3.11
N LYS A 16 -3.74 -11.08 2.30
CA LYS A 16 -3.84 -12.51 2.62
C LYS A 16 -2.49 -13.08 3.08
N TYR A 17 -1.45 -12.87 2.28
CA TYR A 17 -0.13 -13.42 2.59
C TYR A 17 0.62 -12.60 3.65
N LEU A 18 0.32 -11.29 3.82
CA LEU A 18 0.84 -10.50 4.94
C LEU A 18 0.30 -11.02 6.27
N PHE A 19 -0.98 -11.40 6.35
CA PHE A 19 -1.52 -12.06 7.54
C PHE A 19 -0.66 -13.26 7.93
N PHE A 20 -0.34 -14.14 6.97
CA PHE A 20 0.48 -15.32 7.21
C PHE A 20 1.90 -14.97 7.68
N GLU A 21 2.57 -14.01 7.05
CA GLU A 21 3.95 -13.65 7.42
C GLU A 21 4.03 -13.02 8.82
N PHE A 22 3.14 -12.09 9.16
CA PHE A 22 3.14 -11.42 10.46
C PHE A 22 2.53 -12.28 11.58
N TYR A 23 1.68 -13.24 11.24
CA TYR A 23 1.12 -14.17 12.23
C TYR A 23 2.21 -14.98 12.94
N LYS A 24 3.31 -15.30 12.25
CA LYS A 24 4.46 -16.03 12.80
C LYS A 24 5.17 -15.29 13.93
N ASP A 25 5.11 -13.96 13.92
CA ASP A 25 5.72 -13.08 14.94
C ASP A 25 4.72 -12.69 16.04
N ASP A 26 3.65 -13.45 16.19
CA ASP A 26 2.65 -13.29 17.27
C ASP A 26 1.91 -11.95 17.28
N TYR A 27 1.71 -11.29 16.14
CA TYR A 27 0.91 -10.07 16.03
C TYR A 27 -0.60 -10.34 16.13
N GLU A 28 -1.34 -9.36 16.65
CA GLU A 28 -2.78 -9.18 16.46
C GLU A 28 -3.04 -8.18 15.33
N PHE A 29 -4.17 -8.36 14.62
CA PHE A 29 -4.47 -7.61 13.40
C PHE A 29 -5.75 -6.78 13.56
N ILE A 30 -5.65 -5.49 13.23
CA ILE A 30 -6.79 -4.61 13.01
C ILE A 30 -6.88 -4.41 11.50
N VAL A 31 -7.92 -4.94 10.89
CA VAL A 31 -8.04 -5.03 9.43
C VAL A 31 -9.16 -4.13 8.94
N PHE A 32 -8.81 -3.17 8.08
CA PHE A 32 -9.76 -2.34 7.37
C PHE A 32 -9.96 -2.85 5.94
N CYS A 33 -11.20 -3.09 5.53
CA CYS A 33 -11.51 -3.66 4.22
C CYS A 33 -12.91 -3.30 3.74
N ARG A 34 -13.15 -3.38 2.43
CA ARG A 34 -14.48 -3.23 1.81
C ARG A 34 -15.26 -4.55 1.75
N ASP A 35 -14.61 -5.65 1.99
CA ASP A 35 -15.20 -7.00 1.87
C ASP A 35 -14.70 -7.87 3.04
N LYS A 36 -15.48 -7.84 4.13
CA LYS A 36 -15.21 -8.63 5.33
C LYS A 36 -15.25 -10.12 5.06
N LYS A 37 -16.19 -10.60 4.21
CA LYS A 37 -16.33 -12.02 3.87
C LYS A 37 -15.04 -12.54 3.24
N LYS A 38 -14.43 -11.75 2.35
CA LYS A 38 -13.18 -12.12 1.70
C LYS A 38 -12.01 -12.18 2.68
N VAL A 39 -11.96 -11.29 3.67
CA VAL A 39 -10.94 -11.36 4.74
C VAL A 39 -11.12 -12.61 5.58
N THR A 40 -12.34 -12.92 5.98
CA THR A 40 -12.66 -14.15 6.73
C THR A 40 -12.21 -15.40 5.96
N LEU A 41 -12.53 -15.50 4.66
CA LEU A 41 -12.05 -16.57 3.80
C LEU A 41 -10.52 -16.64 3.70
N HIS A 42 -9.82 -15.50 3.73
CA HIS A 42 -8.35 -15.49 3.75
C HIS A 42 -7.81 -16.13 5.03
N ILE A 43 -8.40 -15.79 6.18
CA ILE A 43 -8.02 -16.32 7.50
C ILE A 43 -8.26 -17.82 7.58
N GLU A 44 -9.44 -18.27 7.16
CA GLU A 44 -9.83 -19.69 7.13
C GLU A 44 -8.91 -20.52 6.22
N ASN A 45 -8.69 -20.06 4.97
CA ASN A 45 -7.83 -20.74 4.00
C ASN A 45 -6.37 -20.89 4.48
N LEU A 46 -5.91 -19.97 5.33
CA LEU A 46 -4.58 -20.02 5.92
C LEU A 46 -4.55 -20.73 7.27
N LYS A 47 -5.71 -21.20 7.77
CA LYS A 47 -5.87 -21.84 9.08
C LYS A 47 -5.31 -21.00 10.22
N LEU A 48 -5.53 -19.67 10.18
CA LEU A 48 -5.14 -18.75 11.22
C LEU A 48 -6.24 -18.64 12.27
N ASP A 49 -5.86 -18.38 13.53
CA ASP A 49 -6.81 -18.16 14.63
C ASP A 49 -7.59 -16.85 14.41
N PRO A 50 -8.92 -16.90 14.17
CA PRO A 50 -9.73 -15.71 13.93
C PRO A 50 -9.76 -14.72 15.11
N SER A 51 -9.53 -15.19 16.34
CA SER A 51 -9.53 -14.36 17.54
C SER A 51 -8.44 -13.27 17.51
N ARG A 52 -7.43 -13.44 16.68
CA ARG A 52 -6.34 -12.45 16.48
C ARG A 52 -6.68 -11.34 15.49
N PHE A 53 -7.89 -11.35 14.92
CA PHE A 53 -8.30 -10.41 13.87
C PHE A 53 -9.53 -9.60 14.28
N THR A 54 -9.39 -8.29 14.37
CA THR A 54 -10.51 -7.34 14.45
C THR A 54 -10.75 -6.77 13.06
N ILE A 55 -11.91 -7.08 12.43
CA ILE A 55 -12.17 -6.72 11.04
C ILE A 55 -13.24 -5.63 10.96
N HIS A 56 -12.88 -4.48 10.41
CA HIS A 56 -13.76 -3.36 10.14
C HIS A 56 -14.09 -3.33 8.64
N ASN A 57 -15.41 -3.43 8.34
CA ASN A 57 -15.92 -3.36 6.96
C ASN A 57 -16.28 -1.92 6.62
N LEU A 58 -15.37 -1.20 5.99
CA LEU A 58 -15.50 0.22 5.72
C LEU A 58 -15.14 0.58 4.28
N SER A 59 -15.83 1.59 3.74
CA SER A 59 -15.44 2.24 2.50
C SER A 59 -14.19 3.11 2.72
N LEU A 60 -13.33 3.20 1.70
CA LEU A 60 -12.23 4.16 1.66
C LEU A 60 -12.74 5.61 1.57
N GLU A 61 -14.02 5.80 1.20
CA GLU A 61 -14.66 7.09 1.00
C GLU A 61 -15.20 7.68 2.30
N ASP A 62 -15.48 6.83 3.29
CA ASP A 62 -15.99 7.23 4.60
C ASP A 62 -14.86 7.39 5.62
N ILE A 63 -14.18 8.54 5.52
CA ILE A 63 -13.01 8.83 6.36
C ILE A 63 -13.38 9.08 7.82
N ASP A 64 -14.55 9.68 8.07
CA ASP A 64 -14.99 10.06 9.42
C ASP A 64 -15.35 8.83 10.25
N GLU A 65 -15.99 7.83 9.66
CA GLU A 65 -16.27 6.55 10.35
C GLU A 65 -14.98 5.81 10.68
N ASN A 66 -14.01 5.84 9.76
CA ASN A 66 -12.67 5.30 10.00
C ASN A 66 -12.00 5.97 11.20
N PHE A 67 -12.07 7.29 11.33
CA PHE A 67 -11.47 8.04 12.44
C PHE A 67 -12.14 7.71 13.77
N LYS A 68 -13.47 7.59 13.83
CA LYS A 68 -14.20 7.15 15.04
C LYS A 68 -13.72 5.80 15.55
N ILE A 69 -13.40 4.86 14.64
CA ILE A 69 -12.86 3.56 15.05
C ILE A 69 -11.46 3.73 15.65
N ILE A 70 -10.63 4.58 15.06
CA ILE A 70 -9.27 4.84 15.56
C ILE A 70 -9.32 5.51 16.94
N ASP A 71 -10.24 6.45 17.16
CA ASP A 71 -10.42 7.13 18.45
C ASP A 71 -10.72 6.16 19.59
N ASN A 72 -11.51 5.12 19.30
CA ASN A 72 -11.85 4.08 20.26
C ASN A 72 -10.70 3.09 20.54
N LEU A 73 -9.55 3.20 19.88
CA LEU A 73 -8.37 2.38 20.20
C LEU A 73 -7.70 2.89 21.49
N ASN A 74 -7.91 2.17 22.59
CA ASN A 74 -7.36 2.48 23.92
C ASN A 74 -5.95 1.91 24.14
N TYR A 75 -5.21 1.63 23.06
CA TYR A 75 -3.88 1.04 23.09
C TYR A 75 -3.00 1.59 21.96
N LYS A 76 -1.70 1.43 22.13
CA LYS A 76 -0.73 1.75 21.08
C LYS A 76 -0.66 0.62 20.05
N ILE A 77 -0.38 0.98 18.81
CA ILE A 77 -0.15 0.05 17.71
C ILE A 77 1.34 0.01 17.35
N LYS A 78 1.81 -1.15 16.93
CA LYS A 78 3.22 -1.36 16.54
C LYS A 78 3.49 -0.96 15.10
N GLY A 79 2.49 -1.10 14.24
CA GLY A 79 2.70 -0.79 12.82
C GLY A 79 1.44 -0.57 12.01
N ILE A 80 1.62 0.12 10.89
CA ILE A 80 0.60 0.37 9.88
C ILE A 80 1.11 -0.20 8.55
N ILE A 81 0.26 -0.98 7.87
CA ILE A 81 0.53 -1.47 6.51
C ILE A 81 -0.61 -1.04 5.60
N TRP A 82 -0.32 -0.16 4.65
CA TRP A 82 -1.28 0.29 3.66
C TRP A 82 -1.09 -0.44 2.33
N VAL A 83 -2.08 -1.27 1.97
CA VAL A 83 -2.08 -2.04 0.71
C VAL A 83 -3.15 -1.56 -0.26
N ALA A 84 -4.14 -0.81 0.24
CA ALA A 84 -5.25 -0.33 -0.57
C ALA A 84 -4.82 0.60 -1.70
N GLY A 85 -5.50 0.46 -2.83
CA GLY A 85 -5.33 1.29 -4.00
C GLY A 85 -6.20 0.81 -5.15
N ALA A 86 -6.47 1.69 -6.09
CA ALA A 86 -7.24 1.40 -7.29
C ALA A 86 -6.58 2.02 -8.52
N VAL A 87 -6.56 1.29 -9.61
CA VAL A 87 -6.08 1.80 -10.91
C VAL A 87 -7.32 2.14 -11.73
N GLY A 88 -7.51 3.41 -12.05
CA GLY A 88 -8.57 3.87 -12.92
C GLY A 88 -8.24 3.75 -14.41
N ASN A 89 -9.19 4.17 -15.23
CA ASN A 89 -9.03 4.31 -16.68
C ASN A 89 -8.77 5.79 -17.01
N PRO A 90 -7.57 6.18 -17.47
CA PRO A 90 -7.25 7.59 -17.69
C PRO A 90 -8.15 8.27 -18.75
N ASN A 91 -8.66 7.53 -19.74
CA ASN A 91 -9.56 8.09 -20.75
C ASN A 91 -10.93 8.47 -20.14
N GLU A 92 -11.45 7.67 -19.22
CA GLU A 92 -12.70 7.98 -18.51
C GLU A 92 -12.49 9.09 -17.48
N GLU A 93 -11.37 9.07 -16.75
CA GLU A 93 -11.02 10.05 -15.75
C GLU A 93 -10.80 11.46 -16.35
N MET A 94 -10.24 11.56 -17.56
CA MET A 94 -10.08 12.85 -18.24
C MET A 94 -11.42 13.49 -18.63
N LEU A 95 -12.45 12.69 -18.85
CA LEU A 95 -13.79 13.12 -19.23
C LEU A 95 -14.73 13.30 -18.01
N ASN A 96 -14.33 12.82 -16.85
CA ASN A 96 -15.13 12.84 -15.63
C ASN A 96 -14.30 13.23 -14.41
N ALA A 97 -14.45 14.48 -13.97
CA ALA A 97 -13.71 15.04 -12.85
C ALA A 97 -13.94 14.27 -11.53
N GLU A 98 -15.11 13.67 -11.32
CA GLU A 98 -15.40 12.91 -10.10
C GLU A 98 -14.58 11.58 -10.09
N LEU A 99 -14.44 10.90 -11.22
CA LEU A 99 -13.59 9.73 -11.31
C LEU A 99 -12.11 10.08 -11.06
N ALA A 100 -11.66 11.21 -11.61
CA ALA A 100 -10.31 11.71 -11.38
C ALA A 100 -10.07 12.05 -9.90
N LYS A 101 -10.98 12.78 -9.27
CA LYS A 101 -10.94 13.09 -7.82
C LYS A 101 -10.90 11.81 -7.00
N ASN A 102 -11.79 10.86 -7.28
CA ASN A 102 -11.85 9.59 -6.56
C ASN A 102 -10.52 8.81 -6.66
N ASN A 103 -9.86 8.84 -7.83
CA ASN A 103 -8.54 8.23 -7.97
C ASN A 103 -7.50 8.88 -7.03
N TYR A 104 -7.48 10.22 -6.94
CA TYR A 104 -6.62 10.94 -6.00
C TYR A 104 -6.98 10.64 -4.54
N TYR A 105 -8.26 10.61 -4.19
CA TYR A 105 -8.69 10.26 -2.84
C TYR A 105 -8.19 8.88 -2.43
N ILE A 106 -8.43 7.86 -3.23
CA ILE A 106 -8.06 6.48 -2.91
C ILE A 106 -6.53 6.27 -2.85
N ASN A 107 -5.78 6.91 -3.77
CA ASN A 107 -4.36 6.60 -3.94
C ASN A 107 -3.40 7.59 -3.29
N LEU A 108 -3.88 8.75 -2.83
CA LEU A 108 -3.05 9.79 -2.19
C LEU A 108 -3.71 10.34 -0.92
N ILE A 109 -4.92 10.92 -1.01
CA ILE A 109 -5.49 11.69 0.09
C ILE A 109 -5.80 10.79 1.28
N ASN A 110 -6.55 9.71 1.07
CA ASN A 110 -6.94 8.79 2.15
C ASN A 110 -5.74 8.14 2.84
N PRO A 111 -4.73 7.56 2.12
CA PRO A 111 -3.56 7.03 2.81
C PRO A 111 -2.82 8.08 3.64
N VAL A 112 -2.69 9.32 3.15
CA VAL A 112 -2.04 10.41 3.89
C VAL A 112 -2.81 10.74 5.16
N LEU A 113 -4.10 11.09 5.04
CA LEU A 113 -4.93 11.47 6.19
C LEU A 113 -5.03 10.36 7.24
N PHE A 114 -5.16 9.12 6.79
CA PHE A 114 -5.27 7.96 7.67
C PHE A 114 -3.99 7.68 8.44
N ILE A 115 -2.85 7.75 7.76
CA ILE A 115 -1.55 7.58 8.38
C ILE A 115 -1.31 8.69 9.40
N ASP A 116 -1.55 9.95 9.04
CA ASP A 116 -1.38 11.10 9.92
C ASP A 116 -2.23 10.98 11.18
N TYR A 117 -3.49 10.58 11.03
CA TYR A 117 -4.40 10.37 12.15
C TYR A 117 -3.97 9.24 13.09
N LEU A 118 -3.27 8.23 12.57
CA LEU A 118 -2.74 7.09 13.36
C LEU A 118 -1.38 7.36 14.02
N ILE A 119 -0.64 8.38 13.59
CA ILE A 119 0.69 8.68 14.16
C ILE A 119 0.69 8.83 15.69
N PRO A 120 -0.29 9.50 16.34
CA PRO A 120 -0.36 9.58 17.81
C PRO A 120 -0.57 8.23 18.49
N LYS A 121 -1.19 7.26 17.80
CA LYS A 121 -1.44 5.90 18.31
C LYS A 121 -0.26 4.94 18.07
N LEU A 122 0.72 5.31 17.23
CA LEU A 122 1.92 4.50 16.99
C LEU A 122 2.85 4.52 18.22
N SER A 123 3.35 3.34 18.57
CA SER A 123 4.45 3.19 19.52
C SER A 123 5.74 3.74 18.93
N ASP A 124 6.60 4.31 19.76
CA ASP A 124 7.96 4.65 19.36
C ASP A 124 8.72 3.37 18.95
N GLY A 125 9.57 3.47 17.95
CA GLY A 125 10.20 2.30 17.33
C GLY A 125 9.23 1.42 16.54
N GLY A 126 8.02 1.91 16.25
CA GLY A 126 7.05 1.25 15.38
C GLY A 126 7.39 1.38 13.89
N PHE A 127 6.43 1.02 13.01
CA PHE A 127 6.65 1.13 11.57
C PHE A 127 5.41 1.54 10.78
N ILE A 128 5.64 2.18 9.62
CA ILE A 128 4.65 2.49 8.59
C ILE A 128 5.15 1.90 7.28
N SER A 129 4.38 1.03 6.64
CA SER A 129 4.72 0.41 5.35
C SER A 129 3.61 0.65 4.34
N VAL A 130 3.93 1.27 3.21
CA VAL A 130 2.93 1.72 2.24
C VAL A 130 3.25 1.20 0.84
N VAL A 131 2.26 0.53 0.24
CA VAL A 131 2.35 0.07 -1.14
C VAL A 131 2.05 1.22 -2.09
N THR A 132 3.07 1.63 -2.83
CA THR A 132 3.03 2.64 -3.88
C THR A 132 2.99 2.01 -5.27
N SER A 133 3.75 2.49 -6.25
CA SER A 133 3.88 1.87 -7.57
C SER A 133 5.06 2.47 -8.35
N VAL A 134 5.65 1.69 -9.26
CA VAL A 134 6.56 2.23 -10.30
C VAL A 134 5.88 3.27 -11.20
N ALA A 135 4.55 3.31 -11.23
CA ALA A 135 3.81 4.34 -11.95
C ALA A 135 4.01 5.74 -11.38
N GLY A 136 4.36 5.84 -10.08
CA GLY A 136 4.66 7.12 -9.42
C GLY A 136 6.09 7.64 -9.65
N LEU A 137 6.96 6.90 -10.34
CA LEU A 137 8.34 7.33 -10.55
C LEU A 137 8.56 8.16 -11.82
N ARG A 138 7.70 7.97 -12.82
CA ARG A 138 7.69 8.74 -14.07
C ARG A 138 6.26 8.83 -14.63
N GLY A 139 5.80 10.02 -15.00
CA GLY A 139 4.49 10.23 -15.62
C GLY A 139 4.34 9.45 -16.92
N ARG A 140 3.18 8.80 -17.12
CA ARG A 140 2.85 8.04 -18.32
C ARG A 140 1.39 8.25 -18.71
N ALA A 141 1.12 8.40 -19.99
CA ALA A 141 -0.23 8.67 -20.49
C ALA A 141 -1.27 7.64 -19.98
N LYS A 142 -0.93 6.34 -20.02
CA LYS A 142 -1.84 5.27 -19.55
C LYS A 142 -2.00 5.19 -18.02
N LYS A 143 -1.33 6.03 -17.25
CA LYS A 143 -1.38 6.04 -15.77
C LYS A 143 -1.40 7.46 -15.20
N LEU A 144 -2.07 8.38 -15.89
CA LEU A 144 -2.03 9.81 -15.62
C LEU A 144 -2.37 10.14 -14.17
N PHE A 145 -3.60 9.88 -13.76
CA PHE A 145 -4.10 10.19 -12.41
C PHE A 145 -3.51 9.25 -11.35
N TYR A 146 -3.52 7.96 -11.61
CA TYR A 146 -2.93 6.97 -10.71
C TYR A 146 -1.43 7.20 -10.49
N GLY A 147 -0.68 7.48 -11.55
CA GLY A 147 0.76 7.73 -11.48
C GLY A 147 1.08 8.98 -10.67
N SER A 148 0.38 10.09 -10.91
CA SER A 148 0.58 11.35 -10.17
C SER A 148 0.18 11.21 -8.70
N ALA A 149 -0.92 10.50 -8.39
CA ALA A 149 -1.29 10.21 -7.00
C ALA A 149 -0.20 9.37 -6.28
N LYS A 150 0.32 8.34 -6.94
CA LYS A 150 1.40 7.52 -6.36
C LYS A 150 2.73 8.27 -6.26
N ALA A 151 3.02 9.23 -7.15
CA ALA A 151 4.17 10.12 -7.04
C ALA A 151 4.06 11.02 -5.81
N GLY A 152 2.90 11.64 -5.59
CA GLY A 152 2.60 12.41 -4.39
C GLY A 152 2.76 11.59 -3.10
N LEU A 153 2.26 10.35 -3.10
CA LEU A 153 2.40 9.45 -1.95
C LEU A 153 3.85 9.06 -1.68
N ILE A 154 4.67 8.80 -2.71
CA ILE A 154 6.11 8.53 -2.56
C ILE A 154 6.83 9.73 -1.95
N ASN A 155 6.51 10.94 -2.41
CA ASN A 155 7.09 12.18 -1.89
C ASN A 155 6.69 12.41 -0.43
N TYR A 156 5.39 12.26 -0.09
CA TYR A 156 4.89 12.34 1.28
C TYR A 156 5.64 11.37 2.21
N LEU A 157 5.79 10.10 1.83
CA LEU A 157 6.50 9.11 2.64
C LEU A 157 7.97 9.45 2.86
N SER A 158 8.60 10.12 1.90
CA SER A 158 9.97 10.63 2.07
C SER A 158 10.06 11.69 3.15
N GLY A 159 9.14 12.67 3.15
CA GLY A 159 9.04 13.70 4.20
C GLY A 159 8.67 13.10 5.56
N LEU A 160 7.71 12.17 5.57
CA LEU A 160 7.27 11.50 6.79
C LEU A 160 8.41 10.73 7.48
N ARG A 161 9.33 10.14 6.71
CA ARG A 161 10.52 9.45 7.23
C ARG A 161 11.40 10.40 8.03
N GLN A 162 11.60 11.63 7.55
CA GLN A 162 12.35 12.65 8.26
C GLN A 162 11.60 13.12 9.51
N PHE A 163 10.30 13.38 9.38
CA PHE A 163 9.45 13.85 10.48
C PHE A 163 9.42 12.89 11.66
N LEU A 164 9.34 11.58 11.41
CA LEU A 164 9.22 10.55 12.43
C LEU A 164 10.56 9.99 12.91
N HIS A 165 11.69 10.44 12.35
CA HIS A 165 13.02 9.93 12.67
C HIS A 165 13.34 9.95 14.18
N LYS A 166 13.05 11.07 14.88
CA LYS A 166 13.31 11.23 16.31
C LYS A 166 12.52 10.26 17.19
N ARG A 167 11.35 9.78 16.73
CA ARG A 167 10.56 8.75 17.40
C ARG A 167 11.02 7.33 17.10
N GLY A 168 12.05 7.18 16.25
CA GLY A 168 12.52 5.87 15.79
C GLY A 168 11.50 5.09 14.98
N ILE A 169 10.43 5.76 14.49
CA ILE A 169 9.40 5.12 13.66
C ILE A 169 9.96 4.91 12.24
N PHE A 170 9.93 3.65 11.82
CA PHE A 170 10.45 3.25 10.52
C PHE A 170 9.40 3.43 9.42
N VAL A 171 9.71 4.20 8.36
CA VAL A 171 8.81 4.43 7.22
C VAL A 171 9.32 3.71 5.98
N ASN A 172 8.53 2.73 5.51
CA ASN A 172 8.87 1.84 4.40
C ASN A 172 8.02 2.14 3.17
N THR A 173 8.66 2.49 2.06
CA THR A 173 8.03 2.73 0.75
C THR A 173 8.20 1.51 -0.13
N ILE A 174 7.09 0.82 -0.41
CA ILE A 174 7.06 -0.36 -1.28
C ILE A 174 6.74 0.07 -2.70
N ILE A 175 7.61 -0.24 -3.65
CA ILE A 175 7.46 0.12 -5.07
C ILE A 175 7.30 -1.14 -5.91
N PRO A 176 6.08 -1.67 -6.08
CA PRO A 176 5.80 -2.78 -6.96
C PRO A 176 5.71 -2.33 -8.41
N GLY A 177 6.09 -3.25 -9.31
CA GLY A 177 5.66 -3.23 -10.68
C GLY A 177 4.37 -4.03 -10.86
N TYR A 178 4.36 -4.98 -11.81
CA TYR A 178 3.20 -5.85 -12.01
C TYR A 178 3.14 -6.96 -10.96
N ILE A 179 1.97 -7.07 -10.33
CA ILE A 179 1.65 -8.17 -9.39
C ILE A 179 0.56 -9.01 -10.06
N SER A 180 0.78 -10.33 -10.12
CA SER A 180 -0.22 -11.25 -10.67
C SER A 180 -1.44 -11.28 -9.75
N THR A 181 -2.56 -10.76 -10.25
CA THR A 181 -3.85 -10.83 -9.58
C THR A 181 -4.88 -11.34 -10.57
N GLU A 182 -5.91 -12.01 -10.10
CA GLU A 182 -7.00 -12.52 -10.93
C GLU A 182 -7.72 -11.42 -11.74
N ARG A 183 -7.57 -10.15 -11.31
CA ARG A 183 -8.23 -9.00 -11.93
C ARG A 183 -7.57 -8.47 -13.20
N PHE A 184 -6.31 -8.82 -13.45
CA PHE A 184 -5.56 -8.24 -14.56
C PHE A 184 -4.92 -9.34 -15.41
N ASN A 185 -5.40 -9.47 -16.65
CA ASN A 185 -4.69 -10.23 -17.68
C ASN A 185 -3.47 -9.39 -18.13
N ILE A 186 -2.36 -9.53 -17.41
CA ILE A 186 -1.16 -8.71 -17.61
C ILE A 186 -0.40 -9.25 -18.83
N LYS A 187 -0.51 -8.55 -19.95
CA LYS A 187 0.33 -8.79 -21.13
C LYS A 187 1.74 -8.20 -20.90
N ALA A 188 2.50 -8.80 -20.02
CA ALA A 188 3.89 -8.43 -19.75
C ALA A 188 4.75 -9.68 -19.66
N SER A 189 6.05 -9.52 -19.89
CA SER A 189 7.00 -10.63 -19.76
C SER A 189 6.97 -11.19 -18.32
N LYS A 190 6.94 -12.51 -18.18
CA LYS A 190 6.80 -13.22 -16.91
C LYS A 190 7.80 -12.78 -15.85
N PHE A 191 9.02 -12.41 -16.26
CA PHE A 191 10.06 -11.94 -15.33
C PHE A 191 9.77 -10.57 -14.69
N LEU A 192 8.84 -9.77 -15.26
CA LEU A 192 8.39 -8.48 -14.69
C LEU A 192 7.21 -8.63 -13.74
N ILE A 193 6.62 -9.82 -13.66
CA ILE A 193 5.45 -10.09 -12.83
C ILE A 193 5.90 -10.77 -11.54
N THR A 194 5.36 -10.33 -10.40
CA THR A 194 5.63 -10.94 -9.10
C THR A 194 4.33 -11.46 -8.49
N SER A 195 4.38 -12.62 -7.84
CA SER A 195 3.20 -13.18 -7.15
C SER A 195 2.85 -12.39 -5.87
N PRO A 196 1.58 -12.37 -5.45
CA PRO A 196 1.17 -11.75 -4.19
C PRO A 196 1.90 -12.30 -2.96
N SER A 197 2.15 -13.62 -2.91
CA SER A 197 2.85 -14.25 -1.80
C SER A 197 4.32 -13.80 -1.71
N LYS A 198 5.03 -13.77 -2.84
CA LYS A 198 6.41 -13.25 -2.89
C LYS A 198 6.45 -11.78 -2.53
N THR A 199 5.46 -10.98 -2.98
CA THR A 199 5.33 -9.56 -2.63
C THR A 199 5.18 -9.39 -1.12
N ALA A 200 4.26 -10.11 -0.49
CA ALA A 200 4.03 -10.04 0.96
C ALA A 200 5.28 -10.43 1.76
N LYS A 201 5.96 -11.52 1.37
CA LYS A 201 7.21 -11.94 1.99
C LYS A 201 8.29 -10.87 1.89
N MET A 202 8.44 -10.21 0.73
CA MET A 202 9.40 -9.11 0.56
C MET A 202 9.06 -7.89 1.41
N ILE A 203 7.77 -7.54 1.53
CA ILE A 203 7.29 -6.46 2.41
C ILE A 203 7.66 -6.79 3.86
N TYR A 204 7.29 -7.98 4.34
CA TYR A 204 7.60 -8.43 5.69
C TYR A 204 9.12 -8.36 5.97
N GLN A 205 9.94 -8.94 5.09
CA GLN A 205 11.40 -8.92 5.23
C GLN A 205 11.98 -7.50 5.21
N SER A 206 11.39 -6.59 4.41
CA SER A 206 11.86 -5.21 4.36
C SER A 206 11.60 -4.45 5.66
N ILE A 207 10.48 -4.72 6.32
CA ILE A 207 10.16 -4.16 7.62
C ILE A 207 11.12 -4.71 8.69
N LYS A 208 11.33 -6.03 8.72
CA LYS A 208 12.27 -6.67 9.67
C LYS A 208 13.70 -6.17 9.51
N ASN A 209 14.14 -5.94 8.27
CA ASN A 209 15.49 -5.47 7.94
C ASN A 209 15.60 -3.94 7.83
N LYS A 210 14.57 -3.19 8.20
CA LYS A 210 14.50 -1.71 8.15
C LYS A 210 14.96 -1.12 6.80
N LYS A 211 14.48 -1.71 5.68
CA LYS A 211 14.76 -1.20 4.33
C LYS A 211 13.73 -0.13 3.97
N GLU A 212 14.14 1.13 3.94
CA GLU A 212 13.26 2.29 3.74
C GLU A 212 12.53 2.29 2.40
N ILE A 213 13.21 1.90 1.32
CA ILE A 213 12.62 1.85 -0.04
C ILE A 213 12.96 0.50 -0.66
N ILE A 214 11.93 -0.23 -1.08
CA ILE A 214 12.12 -1.49 -1.82
C ILE A 214 11.36 -1.53 -3.13
N TYR A 215 12.00 -2.08 -4.14
CA TYR A 215 11.35 -2.50 -5.39
C TYR A 215 11.01 -3.98 -5.29
N ILE A 216 9.75 -4.33 -5.51
CA ILE A 216 9.28 -5.74 -5.39
C ILE A 216 9.91 -6.64 -6.44
N ASN A 217 10.43 -6.09 -7.50
CA ASN A 217 11.22 -6.81 -8.48
C ASN A 217 12.38 -5.90 -8.91
N PHE A 218 13.60 -6.40 -8.83
CA PHE A 218 14.81 -5.65 -9.12
C PHE A 218 14.84 -5.04 -10.54
N PHE A 219 14.29 -5.74 -11.52
CA PHE A 219 14.19 -5.20 -12.90
C PHE A 219 13.42 -3.88 -12.96
N TRP A 220 12.41 -3.70 -12.11
CA TRP A 220 11.68 -2.43 -12.06
C TRP A 220 12.52 -1.26 -11.55
N ARG A 221 13.51 -1.52 -10.69
CA ARG A 221 14.47 -0.50 -10.27
C ARG A 221 15.31 -0.02 -11.45
N ILE A 222 15.82 -0.96 -12.25
CA ILE A 222 16.62 -0.65 -13.44
C ILE A 222 15.77 0.08 -14.48
N ILE A 223 14.59 -0.47 -14.82
CA ILE A 223 13.68 0.13 -15.80
C ILE A 223 13.31 1.56 -15.39
N SER A 224 12.94 1.78 -14.14
CA SER A 224 12.57 3.11 -13.65
C SER A 224 13.75 4.09 -13.70
N PHE A 225 14.95 3.64 -13.38
CA PHE A 225 16.15 4.45 -13.50
C PHE A 225 16.39 4.87 -14.95
N ILE A 226 16.35 3.93 -15.89
CA ILE A 226 16.52 4.22 -17.33
C ILE A 226 15.43 5.18 -17.82
N LEU A 227 14.17 4.92 -17.47
CA LEU A 227 13.06 5.79 -17.88
C LEU A 227 13.24 7.23 -17.40
N ASN A 228 13.75 7.43 -16.18
CA ASN A 228 13.98 8.76 -15.63
C ASN A 228 15.13 9.52 -16.32
N LEU A 229 16.08 8.83 -16.94
CA LEU A 229 17.17 9.45 -17.70
C LEU A 229 16.73 9.92 -19.10
N ILE A 230 15.61 9.42 -19.63
CA ILE A 230 15.17 9.81 -20.97
C ILE A 230 14.67 11.26 -20.96
N PRO A 231 15.25 12.17 -21.77
CA PRO A 231 14.78 13.55 -21.84
C PRO A 231 13.31 13.63 -22.27
N GLU A 232 12.56 14.60 -21.73
CA GLU A 232 11.12 14.76 -21.98
C GLU A 232 10.78 14.90 -23.48
N LYS A 233 11.65 15.56 -24.24
CA LYS A 233 11.52 15.71 -25.70
C LYS A 233 11.44 14.37 -26.45
N ILE A 234 12.09 13.33 -25.90
CA ILE A 234 12.09 11.96 -26.43
C ILE A 234 10.95 11.17 -25.79
N PHE A 235 10.82 11.25 -24.45
CA PHE A 235 9.88 10.45 -23.65
C PHE A 235 8.42 10.66 -24.08
N LYS A 236 8.01 11.91 -24.40
CA LYS A 236 6.65 12.23 -24.85
C LYS A 236 6.20 11.52 -26.14
N LYS A 237 7.13 10.93 -26.90
CA LYS A 237 6.82 10.16 -28.11
C LYS A 237 6.46 8.69 -27.82
N PHE A 238 6.73 8.21 -26.60
CA PHE A 238 6.36 6.84 -26.22
C PHE A 238 4.91 6.78 -25.75
N ASN A 239 4.23 5.70 -26.11
CA ASN A 239 2.84 5.45 -25.73
C ASN A 239 2.75 4.13 -24.93
N PHE A 240 3.13 4.17 -23.65
CA PHE A 240 3.05 3.01 -22.75
C PHE A 240 2.57 3.38 -21.33
#